data_3e54770ae933c7b201bb70dafea619e3
#
_entry.id   3e54770ae933c7b201bb70dafea619e3
#
_cell.length_a   1.000
_cell.length_b   1.000
_cell.length_c   1.000
_cell.angle_alpha   90.00
_cell.angle_beta   90.00
_cell.angle_gamma   90.00
#
_symmetry.space_group_name_H-M   'P 1'
#
loop_
_entity.id
_entity.type
_entity.pdbx_description
1 polymer ?
#
loop_
_entity_poly.entity_id
_entity_poly.type
_entity_poly.pdbx_seq_one_letter_code
_entity_poly.pdbx_strand_id
1 'polypeptide(L)'
;LKLTATFDSSNNKILIAYNSKSKVGTVSGTSISFGSDVAFHNQTVDATQATFDSSNNKVVISFQDQGDNHGKVVVGTISGTSISYGSVVEFKGDTTYDTWVGFDSNINKIIVAFTDQSNSYYGTVIVGTVSGTSVSFGSATVFESAASYYPTVVFDGSTNRSVILYRGSGQEGKAIVLAPAGTPEDLTIGQQYFVQTDGSLDTSADDPSVIAGTAIGASDIIVKG
;
A
#
# COMPACT_ATOMS: atom_id res chain seq x y z
N LEU A 1 12.72 -17.12 -1.61
CA LEU A 1 12.23 -16.71 -2.93
C LEU A 1 10.75 -16.36 -2.81
N LYS A 2 10.37 -15.10 -3.03
CA LYS A 2 8.95 -14.72 -3.09
C LYS A 2 8.56 -14.48 -4.55
N LEU A 3 7.42 -15.01 -4.93
CA LEU A 3 6.79 -14.84 -6.22
C LEU A 3 5.50 -14.05 -5.99
N THR A 4 5.24 -13.04 -6.79
CA THR A 4 4.01 -12.26 -6.76
C THR A 4 3.45 -12.10 -8.16
N ALA A 5 2.15 -11.84 -8.25
CA ALA A 5 1.49 -11.53 -9.50
C ALA A 5 0.42 -10.45 -9.28
N THR A 6 0.19 -9.64 -10.31
CA THR A 6 -0.93 -8.69 -10.35
C THR A 6 -1.53 -8.64 -11.74
N PHE A 7 -2.81 -8.27 -11.82
CA PHE A 7 -3.53 -8.14 -13.09
C PHE A 7 -3.65 -6.66 -13.47
N ASP A 8 -3.08 -6.32 -14.62
CA ASP A 8 -3.27 -5.03 -15.28
C ASP A 8 -4.56 -5.10 -16.12
N SER A 9 -5.64 -4.55 -15.58
CA SER A 9 -6.96 -4.53 -16.21
C SER A 9 -7.02 -3.62 -17.44
N SER A 10 -6.13 -2.64 -17.57
CA SER A 10 -6.10 -1.71 -18.69
C SER A 10 -5.54 -2.35 -19.96
N ASN A 11 -4.54 -3.22 -19.79
CA ASN A 11 -3.88 -3.92 -20.90
C ASN A 11 -4.29 -5.39 -21.03
N ASN A 12 -5.14 -5.90 -20.12
CA ASN A 12 -5.47 -7.32 -20.00
C ASN A 12 -4.21 -8.20 -19.93
N LYS A 13 -3.29 -7.86 -19.03
CA LYS A 13 -2.02 -8.55 -18.82
C LYS A 13 -1.84 -8.98 -17.38
N ILE A 14 -1.09 -10.05 -17.20
CA ILE A 14 -0.61 -10.49 -15.89
C ILE A 14 0.86 -10.07 -15.78
N LEU A 15 1.23 -9.36 -14.73
CA LEU A 15 2.62 -9.26 -14.33
C LEU A 15 2.92 -10.34 -13.30
N ILE A 16 4.01 -11.07 -13.49
CA ILE A 16 4.63 -11.85 -12.43
C ILE A 16 6.00 -11.26 -12.11
N ALA A 17 6.32 -11.16 -10.82
CA ALA A 17 7.63 -10.68 -10.36
C ALA A 17 8.26 -11.71 -9.42
N TYR A 18 9.56 -11.92 -9.56
CA TYR A 18 10.35 -12.89 -8.80
C TYR A 18 11.82 -12.49 -8.83
N ASN A 19 12.48 -12.68 -7.72
CA ASN A 19 13.84 -12.18 -7.54
C ASN A 19 13.91 -10.69 -7.92
N SER A 20 14.74 -10.14 -8.62
CA SER A 20 14.80 -8.75 -9.08
C SER A 20 14.23 -8.54 -10.49
N LYS A 21 13.39 -9.48 -10.98
CA LYS A 21 12.90 -9.51 -12.36
C LYS A 21 11.39 -9.68 -12.43
N SER A 22 10.84 -9.36 -13.58
CA SER A 22 9.43 -9.58 -13.89
C SER A 22 9.23 -10.01 -15.33
N LYS A 23 8.06 -10.57 -15.60
CA LYS A 23 7.56 -10.91 -16.94
C LYS A 23 6.12 -10.47 -17.10
N VAL A 24 5.76 -10.09 -18.31
CA VAL A 24 4.37 -9.78 -18.70
C VAL A 24 3.78 -10.99 -19.41
N GLY A 25 2.64 -11.47 -18.93
CA GLY A 25 1.91 -12.60 -19.46
C GLY A 25 0.64 -12.18 -20.19
N THR A 26 0.30 -12.93 -21.24
CA THR A 26 -0.98 -12.83 -21.96
C THR A 26 -1.73 -14.15 -21.79
N VAL A 27 -2.93 -14.09 -21.21
CA VAL A 27 -3.82 -15.25 -21.08
C VAL A 27 -4.67 -15.38 -22.36
N SER A 28 -4.76 -16.59 -22.87
CA SER A 28 -5.63 -16.94 -24.01
C SER A 28 -6.23 -18.33 -23.76
N GLY A 29 -7.54 -18.37 -23.50
CA GLY A 29 -8.22 -19.59 -23.10
C GLY A 29 -7.61 -20.13 -21.79
N THR A 30 -7.09 -21.35 -21.83
CA THR A 30 -6.44 -22.03 -20.68
C THR A 30 -4.93 -21.92 -20.70
N SER A 31 -4.35 -21.12 -21.58
CA SER A 31 -2.91 -20.98 -21.75
C SER A 31 -2.45 -19.57 -21.39
N ILE A 32 -1.17 -19.47 -20.99
CA ILE A 32 -0.50 -18.19 -20.77
C ILE A 32 0.83 -18.19 -21.55
N SER A 33 1.08 -17.11 -22.28
CA SER A 33 2.37 -16.83 -22.91
C SER A 33 3.05 -15.65 -22.24
N PHE A 34 4.38 -15.68 -22.15
CA PHE A 34 5.15 -14.63 -21.47
C PHE A 34 6.10 -13.92 -22.43
N GLY A 35 6.28 -12.63 -22.22
CA GLY A 35 7.41 -11.88 -22.76
C GLY A 35 8.73 -12.20 -22.07
N SER A 36 9.76 -11.45 -22.41
CA SER A 36 11.10 -11.61 -21.84
C SER A 36 11.15 -11.10 -20.39
N ASP A 37 12.13 -11.59 -19.61
CA ASP A 37 12.47 -11.06 -18.30
C ASP A 37 12.91 -9.60 -18.42
N VAL A 38 12.39 -8.75 -17.54
CA VAL A 38 12.85 -7.37 -17.36
C VAL A 38 13.25 -7.18 -15.90
N ALA A 39 14.47 -6.74 -15.65
CA ALA A 39 14.92 -6.42 -14.29
C ALA A 39 14.25 -5.12 -13.81
N PHE A 40 13.72 -5.13 -12.60
CA PHE A 40 13.21 -3.92 -11.92
C PHE A 40 14.21 -3.40 -10.88
N HIS A 41 15.17 -4.22 -10.48
CA HIS A 41 16.26 -3.86 -9.57
C HIS A 41 17.53 -4.61 -9.93
N ASN A 42 18.68 -4.07 -9.56
CA ASN A 42 19.99 -4.65 -9.89
C ASN A 42 20.63 -5.44 -8.72
N GLN A 43 20.02 -5.41 -7.56
CA GLN A 43 20.41 -6.17 -6.38
C GLN A 43 19.43 -7.32 -6.12
N THR A 44 19.79 -8.23 -5.23
CA THR A 44 18.87 -9.25 -4.71
C THR A 44 17.80 -8.57 -3.86
N VAL A 45 16.56 -9.03 -4.00
CA VAL A 45 15.42 -8.50 -3.25
C VAL A 45 14.71 -9.61 -2.47
N ASP A 46 14.03 -9.23 -1.39
CA ASP A 46 13.09 -10.09 -0.66
C ASP A 46 11.75 -9.37 -0.47
N ALA A 47 10.79 -10.08 0.11
CA ALA A 47 9.45 -9.57 0.41
C ALA A 47 8.77 -8.87 -0.80
N THR A 48 9.02 -9.37 -2.03
CA THR A 48 8.50 -8.76 -3.26
C THR A 48 6.99 -8.92 -3.37
N GLN A 49 6.26 -7.81 -3.53
CA GLN A 49 4.83 -7.77 -3.76
C GLN A 49 4.47 -6.79 -4.87
N ALA A 50 3.37 -7.05 -5.58
CA ALA A 50 2.94 -6.21 -6.68
C ALA A 50 1.44 -5.89 -6.61
N THR A 51 1.09 -4.67 -6.98
CA THR A 51 -0.29 -4.23 -7.16
C THR A 51 -0.44 -3.47 -8.48
N PHE A 52 -1.68 -3.32 -8.94
CA PHE A 52 -2.01 -2.51 -10.10
C PHE A 52 -2.77 -1.25 -9.66
N ASP A 53 -2.18 -0.11 -9.93
CA ASP A 53 -2.80 1.21 -9.79
C ASP A 53 -3.64 1.50 -11.04
N SER A 54 -4.94 1.30 -10.93
CA SER A 54 -5.88 1.48 -12.04
C SER A 54 -6.13 2.94 -12.38
N SER A 55 -5.84 3.89 -11.48
CA SER A 55 -6.02 5.33 -11.73
C SER A 55 -4.92 5.90 -12.63
N ASN A 56 -3.71 5.38 -12.52
CA ASN A 56 -2.55 5.79 -13.31
C ASN A 56 -2.15 4.77 -14.38
N ASN A 57 -2.83 3.61 -14.46
CA ASN A 57 -2.48 2.49 -15.33
C ASN A 57 -1.02 2.05 -15.14
N LYS A 58 -0.63 1.83 -13.89
CA LYS A 58 0.73 1.46 -13.51
C LYS A 58 0.74 0.20 -12.64
N VAL A 59 1.80 -0.56 -12.78
CA VAL A 59 2.15 -1.60 -11.82
C VAL A 59 3.11 -1.02 -10.79
N VAL A 60 2.88 -1.31 -9.53
CA VAL A 60 3.79 -0.94 -8.43
C VAL A 60 4.29 -2.21 -7.77
N ILE A 61 5.61 -2.32 -7.61
CA ILE A 61 6.26 -3.43 -6.92
C ILE A 61 6.93 -2.87 -5.66
N SER A 62 6.59 -3.40 -4.48
CA SER A 62 7.32 -3.17 -3.23
C SER A 62 8.26 -4.32 -2.96
N PHE A 63 9.39 -4.04 -2.33
CA PHE A 63 10.39 -5.05 -1.97
C PHE A 63 11.33 -4.54 -0.87
N GLN A 64 12.01 -5.48 -0.21
CA GLN A 64 13.19 -5.20 0.59
C GLN A 64 14.43 -5.37 -0.31
N ASP A 65 15.28 -4.36 -0.38
CA ASP A 65 16.59 -4.46 -1.02
C ASP A 65 17.59 -5.16 -0.08
N GLN A 66 18.13 -6.29 -0.50
CA GLN A 66 19.07 -7.07 0.34
C GLN A 66 20.48 -6.43 0.41
N GLY A 67 20.74 -5.38 -0.36
CA GLY A 67 22.02 -4.64 -0.32
C GLY A 67 22.13 -3.73 0.90
N ASP A 68 21.00 -3.13 1.32
CA ASP A 68 20.94 -2.19 2.46
C ASP A 68 19.84 -2.56 3.48
N ASN A 69 19.00 -3.54 3.18
CA ASN A 69 17.80 -3.97 3.92
C ASN A 69 16.69 -2.91 3.98
N HIS A 70 16.71 -1.91 3.13
CA HIS A 70 15.72 -0.86 3.09
C HIS A 70 14.45 -1.26 2.32
N GLY A 71 13.34 -0.65 2.68
CA GLY A 71 12.07 -0.81 2.01
C GLY A 71 11.96 0.10 0.79
N LYS A 72 11.72 -0.48 -0.38
CA LYS A 72 11.71 0.23 -1.67
C LYS A 72 10.50 -0.15 -2.52
N VAL A 73 10.14 0.76 -3.43
CA VAL A 73 9.15 0.53 -4.48
C VAL A 73 9.69 0.94 -5.84
N VAL A 74 9.11 0.37 -6.88
CA VAL A 74 9.34 0.78 -8.27
C VAL A 74 8.02 0.78 -9.02
N VAL A 75 7.85 1.75 -9.92
CA VAL A 75 6.65 1.89 -10.77
C VAL A 75 6.97 1.44 -12.19
N GLY A 76 6.12 0.55 -12.73
CA GLY A 76 6.26 0.00 -14.06
C GLY A 76 5.11 0.39 -14.98
N THR A 77 5.41 0.51 -16.28
CA THR A 77 4.43 0.71 -17.35
C THR A 77 4.48 -0.48 -18.30
N ILE A 78 3.37 -1.21 -18.41
CA ILE A 78 3.24 -2.32 -19.35
C ILE A 78 2.92 -1.78 -20.75
N SER A 79 3.60 -2.33 -21.75
CA SER A 79 3.35 -2.08 -23.17
C SER A 79 3.50 -3.38 -23.95
N GLY A 80 2.40 -3.89 -24.51
CA GLY A 80 2.39 -5.20 -25.18
C GLY A 80 2.74 -6.34 -24.23
N THR A 81 3.86 -7.01 -24.46
CA THR A 81 4.38 -8.11 -23.63
C THR A 81 5.66 -7.74 -22.87
N SER A 82 5.95 -6.44 -22.76
CA SER A 82 7.10 -5.91 -22.04
C SER A 82 6.66 -4.93 -20.95
N ILE A 83 7.57 -4.60 -20.07
CA ILE A 83 7.39 -3.57 -19.03
C ILE A 83 8.64 -2.70 -18.97
N SER A 84 8.46 -1.42 -18.73
CA SER A 84 9.54 -0.48 -18.41
C SER A 84 9.35 0.09 -17.02
N TYR A 85 10.43 0.32 -16.30
CA TYR A 85 10.41 0.80 -14.92
C TYR A 85 10.97 2.21 -14.81
N GLY A 86 10.41 2.99 -13.88
CA GLY A 86 11.00 4.24 -13.41
C GLY A 86 12.14 4.01 -12.43
N SER A 87 12.55 5.07 -11.76
CA SER A 87 13.54 4.97 -10.69
C SER A 87 12.97 4.29 -9.46
N VAL A 88 13.79 3.49 -8.78
CA VAL A 88 13.46 2.94 -7.46
C VAL A 88 13.35 4.07 -6.45
N VAL A 89 12.30 4.04 -5.64
CA VAL A 89 12.04 5.01 -4.57
C VAL A 89 12.05 4.29 -3.24
N GLU A 90 12.80 4.82 -2.29
CA GLU A 90 12.85 4.31 -0.92
C GLU A 90 11.67 4.86 -0.10
N PHE A 91 10.91 4.00 0.58
CA PHE A 91 9.86 4.41 1.50
C PHE A 91 10.29 4.30 2.98
N LYS A 92 11.35 3.54 3.25
CA LYS A 92 11.94 3.39 4.59
C LYS A 92 13.44 3.18 4.46
N GLY A 93 14.22 4.13 4.98
CA GLY A 93 15.69 4.13 4.98
C GLY A 93 16.31 3.38 6.16
N ASP A 94 15.63 2.38 6.69
CA ASP A 94 16.07 1.47 7.74
C ASP A 94 15.60 0.06 7.42
N THR A 95 16.08 -0.94 8.18
CA THR A 95 15.72 -2.33 7.94
C THR A 95 14.23 -2.57 8.05
N THR A 96 13.63 -3.04 6.97
CA THR A 96 12.24 -3.47 6.89
C THR A 96 12.17 -4.98 6.63
N TYR A 97 11.07 -5.59 7.05
CA TYR A 97 10.71 -6.96 6.68
C TYR A 97 9.29 -7.02 6.14
N ASP A 98 8.98 -8.11 5.46
CA ASP A 98 7.62 -8.50 5.10
C ASP A 98 6.79 -7.37 4.45
N THR A 99 7.34 -6.68 3.44
CA THR A 99 6.62 -5.59 2.78
C THR A 99 5.43 -6.10 1.96
N TRP A 100 4.33 -5.36 1.95
CA TRP A 100 3.18 -5.59 1.10
C TRP A 100 2.66 -4.29 0.53
N VAL A 101 2.27 -4.28 -0.75
CA VAL A 101 1.64 -3.13 -1.39
C VAL A 101 0.25 -3.48 -1.90
N GLY A 102 -0.72 -2.63 -1.57
CA GLY A 102 -2.08 -2.64 -2.10
C GLY A 102 -2.41 -1.32 -2.79
N PHE A 103 -3.47 -1.30 -3.58
CA PHE A 103 -3.99 -0.08 -4.19
C PHE A 103 -5.40 0.20 -3.65
N ASP A 104 -5.58 1.39 -3.11
CA ASP A 104 -6.86 1.91 -2.65
C ASP A 104 -7.44 2.80 -3.75
N SER A 105 -8.47 2.28 -4.44
CA SER A 105 -9.09 2.98 -5.56
C SER A 105 -10.04 4.09 -5.14
N ASN A 106 -10.42 4.17 -3.85
CA ASN A 106 -11.26 5.25 -3.34
C ASN A 106 -10.47 6.56 -3.22
N ILE A 107 -9.25 6.49 -2.71
CA ILE A 107 -8.36 7.65 -2.55
C ILE A 107 -7.28 7.74 -3.62
N ASN A 108 -7.23 6.78 -4.57
CA ASN A 108 -6.22 6.67 -5.64
C ASN A 108 -4.78 6.68 -5.11
N LYS A 109 -4.52 5.86 -4.08
CA LYS A 109 -3.21 5.76 -3.43
C LYS A 109 -2.74 4.32 -3.35
N ILE A 110 -1.43 4.13 -3.29
CA ILE A 110 -0.85 2.87 -2.85
C ILE A 110 -0.69 2.87 -1.34
N ILE A 111 -0.96 1.74 -0.73
CA ILE A 111 -0.78 1.49 0.70
C ILE A 111 0.35 0.48 0.83
N VAL A 112 1.44 0.84 1.50
CA VAL A 112 2.56 -0.07 1.78
C VAL A 112 2.55 -0.38 3.27
N ALA A 113 2.31 -1.65 3.62
CA ALA A 113 2.42 -2.15 4.98
C ALA A 113 3.71 -2.96 5.13
N PHE A 114 4.40 -2.84 6.24
CA PHE A 114 5.66 -3.52 6.49
C PHE A 114 5.94 -3.72 7.99
N THR A 115 6.83 -4.63 8.28
CA THR A 115 7.41 -4.81 9.62
C THR A 115 8.62 -3.89 9.75
N ASP A 116 8.59 -2.94 10.68
CA ASP A 116 9.68 -1.99 10.94
C ASP A 116 10.64 -2.57 11.99
N GLN A 117 11.74 -3.18 11.55
CA GLN A 117 12.73 -3.75 12.48
C GLN A 117 13.39 -2.67 13.33
N SER A 118 13.64 -1.49 12.76
CA SER A 118 14.27 -0.38 13.47
C SER A 118 13.39 0.17 14.61
N ASN A 119 12.09 -0.11 14.55
CA ASN A 119 11.10 0.23 15.56
C ASN A 119 10.52 -1.05 16.22
N SER A 120 11.37 -1.90 16.79
CA SER A 120 10.97 -3.08 17.56
C SER A 120 10.03 -4.06 16.82
N TYR A 121 10.15 -4.16 15.51
CA TYR A 121 9.29 -4.97 14.63
C TYR A 121 7.81 -4.53 14.63
N TYR A 122 7.52 -3.28 14.91
CA TYR A 122 6.16 -2.74 14.88
C TYR A 122 5.58 -2.80 13.47
N GLY A 123 4.29 -3.08 13.41
CA GLY A 123 3.54 -3.00 12.16
C GLY A 123 3.37 -1.54 11.74
N THR A 124 3.89 -1.21 10.58
CA THR A 124 3.92 0.17 10.09
C THR A 124 3.31 0.24 8.69
N VAL A 125 2.59 1.33 8.42
CA VAL A 125 1.99 1.62 7.12
C VAL A 125 2.45 2.98 6.62
N ILE A 126 2.61 3.10 5.31
CA ILE A 126 2.88 4.37 4.62
C ILE A 126 2.04 4.47 3.35
N VAL A 127 1.52 5.67 3.09
CA VAL A 127 0.67 5.94 1.93
C VAL A 127 1.48 6.64 0.85
N GLY A 128 1.35 6.16 -0.39
CA GLY A 128 2.08 6.70 -1.53
C GLY A 128 1.18 7.22 -2.64
N THR A 129 1.59 8.31 -3.27
CA THR A 129 0.97 8.87 -4.47
C THR A 129 1.83 8.55 -5.68
N VAL A 130 1.28 7.79 -6.64
CA VAL A 130 1.94 7.52 -7.92
C VAL A 130 1.75 8.73 -8.85
N SER A 131 2.84 9.18 -9.46
CA SER A 131 2.84 10.22 -10.49
C SER A 131 3.83 9.85 -11.60
N GLY A 132 3.32 9.62 -12.80
CA GLY A 132 4.14 9.10 -13.90
C GLY A 132 4.73 7.74 -13.56
N THR A 133 6.05 7.65 -13.43
CA THR A 133 6.79 6.44 -13.06
C THR A 133 7.52 6.58 -11.72
N SER A 134 7.06 7.49 -10.85
CA SER A 134 7.60 7.70 -9.50
C SER A 134 6.50 7.65 -8.44
N VAL A 135 6.90 7.61 -7.18
CA VAL A 135 6.01 7.65 -6.01
C VAL A 135 6.52 8.70 -5.04
N SER A 136 5.62 9.49 -4.48
CA SER A 136 5.87 10.30 -3.29
C SER A 136 5.15 9.70 -2.09
N PHE A 137 5.77 9.69 -0.93
CA PHE A 137 5.22 9.12 0.30
C PHE A 137 4.89 10.22 1.31
N GLY A 138 3.82 9.99 2.08
CA GLY A 138 3.52 10.75 3.30
C GLY A 138 4.35 10.26 4.49
N SER A 139 3.91 10.57 5.69
CA SER A 139 4.52 10.07 6.92
C SER A 139 4.13 8.62 7.18
N ALA A 140 5.06 7.82 7.69
CA ALA A 140 4.78 6.47 8.14
C ALA A 140 4.01 6.50 9.47
N THR A 141 3.05 5.58 9.63
CA THR A 141 2.22 5.45 10.84
C THR A 141 2.29 4.03 11.37
N VAL A 142 2.48 3.89 12.68
CA VAL A 142 2.42 2.58 13.35
C VAL A 142 0.95 2.16 13.48
N PHE A 143 0.59 0.99 12.92
CA PHE A 143 -0.73 0.41 13.10
C PHE A 143 -0.78 -0.66 14.20
N GLU A 144 0.38 -1.21 14.58
CA GLU A 144 0.50 -2.18 15.70
C GLU A 144 1.78 -1.88 16.48
N SER A 145 1.65 -1.48 17.75
CA SER A 145 2.77 -1.15 18.64
C SER A 145 3.34 -2.38 19.36
N ALA A 146 3.24 -3.53 18.74
CA ALA A 146 3.89 -4.77 19.09
C ALA A 146 4.50 -5.41 17.85
N ALA A 147 5.36 -6.43 18.05
CA ALA A 147 5.95 -7.14 16.92
C ALA A 147 4.86 -7.75 16.03
N SER A 148 4.85 -7.37 14.77
CA SER A 148 3.90 -7.83 13.76
C SER A 148 4.62 -8.32 12.51
N TYR A 149 4.06 -9.34 11.85
CA TYR A 149 4.72 -10.03 10.75
C TYR A 149 3.74 -10.32 9.61
N TYR A 150 4.28 -10.43 8.40
CA TYR A 150 3.54 -10.82 7.20
C TYR A 150 2.29 -9.96 6.94
N PRO A 151 2.39 -8.64 6.98
CA PRO A 151 1.26 -7.78 6.67
C PRO A 151 0.77 -8.05 5.24
N THR A 152 -0.53 -7.94 5.04
CA THR A 152 -1.20 -8.04 3.75
C THR A 152 -2.22 -6.93 3.65
N VAL A 153 -2.24 -6.20 2.55
CA VAL A 153 -3.18 -5.10 2.32
C VAL A 153 -4.24 -5.55 1.32
N VAL A 154 -5.50 -5.38 1.67
CA VAL A 154 -6.65 -5.63 0.80
C VAL A 154 -7.57 -4.41 0.81
N PHE A 155 -8.01 -3.99 -0.37
CA PHE A 155 -9.01 -2.94 -0.50
C PHE A 155 -10.42 -3.55 -0.60
N ASP A 156 -11.33 -3.15 0.31
CA ASP A 156 -12.74 -3.48 0.26
C ASP A 156 -13.51 -2.38 -0.49
N GLY A 157 -13.79 -2.64 -1.75
CA GLY A 157 -14.53 -1.71 -2.62
C GLY A 157 -16.00 -1.54 -2.24
N SER A 158 -16.56 -2.36 -1.34
CA SER A 158 -17.95 -2.21 -0.87
C SER A 158 -18.06 -1.16 0.25
N THR A 159 -17.06 -1.09 1.10
CA THR A 159 -16.99 -0.13 2.21
C THR A 159 -16.05 1.05 1.94
N ASN A 160 -15.31 1.00 0.82
CA ASN A 160 -14.26 1.97 0.46
C ASN A 160 -13.19 2.08 1.56
N ARG A 161 -12.72 0.94 2.04
CA ARG A 161 -11.70 0.86 3.09
C ARG A 161 -10.58 -0.09 2.72
N SER A 162 -9.36 0.30 3.06
CA SER A 162 -8.23 -0.62 3.05
C SER A 162 -8.13 -1.34 4.39
N VAL A 163 -7.85 -2.64 4.34
CA VAL A 163 -7.70 -3.51 5.51
C VAL A 163 -6.29 -4.08 5.50
N ILE A 164 -5.59 -4.00 6.63
CA ILE A 164 -4.32 -4.69 6.83
C ILE A 164 -4.59 -5.91 7.69
N LEU A 165 -4.22 -7.09 7.17
CA LEU A 165 -4.18 -8.32 7.94
C LEU A 165 -2.72 -8.61 8.29
N TYR A 166 -2.45 -9.11 9.47
CA TYR A 166 -1.09 -9.40 9.92
C TYR A 166 -1.08 -10.49 10.99
N ARG A 167 0.10 -11.06 11.25
CA ARG A 167 0.32 -11.96 12.38
C ARG A 167 0.85 -11.14 13.56
N GLY A 168 0.15 -11.18 14.69
CA GLY A 168 0.58 -10.55 15.93
C GLY A 168 1.72 -11.31 16.63
N SER A 169 2.25 -10.72 17.70
CA SER A 169 3.37 -11.29 18.49
C SER A 169 3.04 -12.63 19.15
N GLY A 170 1.76 -12.87 19.48
CA GLY A 170 1.25 -14.14 20.00
C GLY A 170 0.94 -15.18 18.92
N GLN A 171 1.34 -14.96 17.68
CA GLN A 171 1.08 -15.77 16.49
C GLN A 171 -0.40 -15.82 16.05
N GLU A 172 -1.25 -14.98 16.61
CA GLU A 172 -2.65 -14.81 16.21
C GLU A 172 -2.76 -14.00 14.90
N GLY A 173 -3.80 -14.30 14.11
CA GLY A 173 -4.21 -13.45 12.98
C GLY A 173 -4.95 -12.23 13.50
N LYS A 174 -4.52 -11.05 13.09
CA LYS A 174 -5.13 -9.75 13.39
C LYS A 174 -5.51 -9.01 12.12
N ALA A 175 -6.43 -8.07 12.25
CA ALA A 175 -6.79 -7.16 11.17
C ALA A 175 -7.03 -5.76 11.73
N ILE A 176 -6.71 -4.75 10.92
CA ILE A 176 -7.05 -3.34 11.18
C ILE A 176 -7.63 -2.73 9.91
N VAL A 177 -8.64 -1.90 10.05
CA VAL A 177 -9.22 -1.10 8.98
C VAL A 177 -8.55 0.27 8.98
N LEU A 178 -8.06 0.70 7.83
CA LEU A 178 -7.51 2.05 7.70
C LEU A 178 -8.62 3.06 7.43
N ALA A 179 -8.48 4.24 8.00
CA ALA A 179 -9.29 5.39 7.66
C ALA A 179 -9.12 5.82 6.18
N PRO A 180 -10.04 6.61 5.59
CA PRO A 180 -10.00 6.99 4.17
C PRO A 180 -8.68 7.59 3.70
N ALA A 181 -7.94 8.27 4.57
CA ALA A 181 -6.64 8.84 4.27
C ALA A 181 -5.47 7.83 4.39
N GLY A 182 -5.76 6.54 4.67
CA GLY A 182 -4.74 5.51 4.89
C GLY A 182 -4.05 5.58 6.25
N THR A 183 -4.62 6.34 7.19
CA THR A 183 -4.15 6.45 8.58
C THR A 183 -5.14 5.78 9.53
N PRO A 184 -4.69 5.14 10.62
CA PRO A 184 -5.59 4.73 11.69
C PRO A 184 -6.26 5.99 12.30
N GLU A 185 -7.58 6.01 12.35
CA GLU A 185 -8.31 7.06 13.07
C GLU A 185 -8.73 6.53 14.44
N ASP A 186 -8.10 7.06 15.49
CA ASP A 186 -8.64 7.01 16.84
C ASP A 186 -9.36 8.33 17.13
N LEU A 187 -10.68 8.32 17.02
CA LEU A 187 -11.49 9.47 17.41
C LEU A 187 -11.51 9.63 18.94
N THR A 188 -11.18 10.80 19.42
CA THR A 188 -11.26 11.09 20.87
C THR A 188 -12.71 11.37 21.26
N ILE A 189 -13.25 10.54 22.16
CA ILE A 189 -14.64 10.69 22.64
C ILE A 189 -14.87 12.09 23.21
N GLY A 190 -15.96 12.73 22.76
CA GLY A 190 -16.33 14.09 23.14
C GLY A 190 -15.68 15.20 22.33
N GLN A 191 -14.70 14.86 21.46
CA GLN A 191 -14.05 15.81 20.57
C GLN A 191 -14.92 16.08 19.34
N GLN A 192 -15.02 17.35 18.94
CA GLN A 192 -15.65 17.76 17.68
C GLN A 192 -14.64 17.61 16.54
N TYR A 193 -15.12 17.10 15.40
CA TYR A 193 -14.33 16.92 14.18
C TYR A 193 -14.96 17.70 13.03
N PHE A 194 -14.12 18.16 12.12
CA PHE A 194 -14.47 18.86 10.89
C PHE A 194 -14.00 18.03 9.69
N VAL A 195 -14.79 18.03 8.63
CA VAL A 195 -14.38 17.46 7.34
C VAL A 195 -13.40 18.43 6.69
N GLN A 196 -12.21 17.95 6.35
CA GLN A 196 -11.20 18.70 5.63
C GLN A 196 -11.48 18.68 4.11
N THR A 197 -10.84 19.57 3.37
CA THR A 197 -10.98 19.66 1.90
C THR A 197 -10.50 18.40 1.17
N ASP A 198 -9.65 17.58 1.80
CA ASP A 198 -9.18 16.29 1.29
C ASP A 198 -10.08 15.10 1.72
N GLY A 199 -11.16 15.37 2.47
CA GLY A 199 -12.10 14.37 2.99
C GLY A 199 -11.68 13.71 4.31
N SER A 200 -10.53 14.08 4.87
CA SER A 200 -10.12 13.63 6.21
C SER A 200 -10.91 14.33 7.33
N LEU A 201 -10.75 13.86 8.57
CA LEU A 201 -11.30 14.50 9.77
C LEU A 201 -10.17 15.15 10.57
N ASP A 202 -10.38 16.36 11.04
CA ASP A 202 -9.48 17.07 11.94
C ASP A 202 -10.27 17.81 13.04
N THR A 203 -9.61 18.15 14.13
CA THR A 203 -10.18 18.95 15.23
C THR A 203 -10.17 20.45 14.93
N SER A 204 -9.47 20.89 13.89
CA SER A 204 -9.46 22.25 13.36
C SER A 204 -10.33 22.33 12.09
N ALA A 205 -11.03 23.44 11.94
CA ALA A 205 -11.89 23.66 10.77
C ALA A 205 -11.09 24.22 9.59
N ASP A 206 -11.34 23.69 8.39
CA ASP A 206 -10.95 24.33 7.13
C ASP A 206 -11.92 25.47 6.75
N ASP A 207 -11.60 26.23 5.72
CA ASP A 207 -12.49 27.27 5.15
C ASP A 207 -12.96 26.86 3.74
N PRO A 208 -14.28 26.64 3.52
CA PRO A 208 -15.39 26.72 4.49
C PRO A 208 -15.43 25.55 5.47
N SER A 209 -15.73 25.86 6.75
CA SER A 209 -15.79 24.83 7.78
C SER A 209 -17.06 23.97 7.65
N VAL A 210 -16.87 22.65 7.64
CA VAL A 210 -17.97 21.67 7.67
C VAL A 210 -17.80 20.80 8.91
N ILE A 211 -18.75 20.90 9.85
CA ILE A 211 -18.76 20.08 11.06
C ILE A 211 -19.11 18.63 10.66
N ALA A 212 -18.22 17.68 10.91
CA ALA A 212 -18.52 16.25 10.76
C ALA A 212 -19.42 15.76 11.90
N GLY A 213 -19.12 16.15 13.13
CA GLY A 213 -19.85 15.72 14.31
C GLY A 213 -19.00 15.69 15.57
N THR A 214 -19.52 15.03 16.61
CA THR A 214 -18.79 14.78 17.87
C THR A 214 -18.56 13.29 18.03
N ALA A 215 -17.32 12.89 18.29
CA ALA A 215 -16.98 11.50 18.52
C ALA A 215 -17.62 10.95 19.79
N ILE A 216 -18.26 9.79 19.68
CA ILE A 216 -18.87 9.03 20.79
C ILE A 216 -18.17 7.69 21.01
N GLY A 217 -17.24 7.34 20.18
CA GLY A 217 -16.39 6.16 20.22
C GLY A 217 -15.12 6.40 19.41
N ALA A 218 -14.18 5.47 19.44
CA ALA A 218 -12.93 5.57 18.68
C ALA A 218 -13.14 5.59 17.15
N SER A 219 -14.32 5.14 16.68
CA SER A 219 -14.67 5.07 15.26
C SER A 219 -16.08 5.64 14.94
N ASP A 220 -16.76 6.24 15.93
CA ASP A 220 -18.16 6.66 15.78
C ASP A 220 -18.34 8.15 16.03
N ILE A 221 -19.05 8.81 15.13
CA ILE A 221 -19.39 10.24 15.23
C ILE A 221 -20.91 10.41 15.23
N ILE A 222 -21.45 11.21 16.17
CA ILE A 222 -22.82 11.74 16.08
C ILE A 222 -22.80 12.97 15.19
N VAL A 223 -23.46 12.88 14.04
CA VAL A 223 -23.76 14.04 13.20
C VAL A 223 -24.97 14.75 13.75
N LYS A 224 -24.82 16.00 14.18
CA LYS A 224 -25.96 16.85 14.49
C LYS A 224 -26.43 17.49 13.18
N GLY A 225 -27.63 17.09 12.73
CA GLY A 225 -28.32 17.78 11.65
C GLY A 225 -28.80 19.19 12.09
#